data_92ca200bb61bb33e30cc7db3d12f2e94
#
_entry.id   92ca200bb61bb33e30cc7db3d12f2e94
#
_cell.length_a   1.000
_cell.length_b   1.000
_cell.length_c   1.000
_cell.angle_alpha   90.00
_cell.angle_beta   90.00
_cell.angle_gamma   90.00
#
_symmetry.space_group_name_H-M   'P 1'
#
loop_
_entity.id
_entity.type
_entity.pdbx_description
1 polymer ?
#
loop_
_entity_poly.entity_id
_entity_poly.type
_entity_poly.pdbx_seq_one_letter_code
_entity_poly.pdbx_strand_id
1 'polypeptide(L)'
;MKSFYKIITVFIITLLANSAYAFDTIARSAMVVDQTTGTILMAKDADRRVPPASMSKLMTLYMLFEALSDERIAMDTEFLVSERATKIGGSTMFLREGERVSVRDLIQGIIVQSGNDACITVAENIAGTETAFADQMTKRAVELGMN
;
A
#
# COMPACT_ATOMS: atom_id res chain seq x y z
N MET A 1 22.76 34.22 -49.18
CA MET A 1 23.23 32.86 -48.88
C MET A 1 23.34 32.57 -47.38
N LYS A 2 24.06 33.37 -46.57
CA LYS A 2 24.23 33.07 -45.11
C LYS A 2 22.89 32.99 -44.33
N SER A 3 21.87 33.78 -44.71
CA SER A 3 20.53 33.74 -44.05
C SER A 3 19.75 32.50 -44.42
N PHE A 4 19.90 31.96 -45.62
CA PHE A 4 19.26 30.74 -46.09
C PHE A 4 19.74 29.50 -45.33
N TYR A 5 21.05 29.41 -45.11
CA TYR A 5 21.63 28.31 -44.31
C TYR A 5 21.15 28.35 -42.84
N LYS A 6 21.02 29.54 -42.25
CA LYS A 6 20.47 29.67 -40.89
C LYS A 6 19.02 29.15 -40.78
N ILE A 7 18.19 29.46 -41.78
CA ILE A 7 16.79 28.98 -41.82
C ILE A 7 16.74 27.43 -41.93
N ILE A 8 17.56 26.87 -42.82
CA ILE A 8 17.66 25.43 -43.01
C ILE A 8 18.15 24.75 -41.71
N THR A 9 19.15 25.33 -41.05
CA THR A 9 19.69 24.75 -39.79
C THR A 9 18.63 24.74 -38.68
N VAL A 10 17.89 25.85 -38.53
CA VAL A 10 16.78 25.93 -37.55
C VAL A 10 15.69 24.93 -37.90
N PHE A 11 15.35 24.76 -39.17
CA PHE A 11 14.31 23.81 -39.60
C PHE A 11 14.74 22.35 -39.36
N ILE A 12 16.03 22.03 -39.57
CA ILE A 12 16.56 20.70 -39.29
C ILE A 12 16.57 20.42 -37.77
N ILE A 13 16.94 21.39 -36.94
CA ILE A 13 16.91 21.26 -35.48
C ILE A 13 15.48 21.05 -34.96
N THR A 14 14.48 21.73 -35.53
CA THR A 14 13.07 21.50 -35.15
C THR A 14 12.53 20.15 -35.61
N LEU A 15 12.99 19.63 -36.74
CA LEU A 15 12.63 18.29 -37.22
C LEU A 15 13.29 17.16 -36.41
N LEU A 16 14.44 17.42 -35.79
CA LEU A 16 15.14 16.49 -34.92
C LEU A 16 14.65 16.52 -33.45
N ALA A 17 13.73 17.41 -33.12
CA ALA A 17 13.01 17.38 -31.85
C ALA A 17 12.11 16.13 -31.83
N ASN A 18 12.73 14.98 -31.53
CA ASN A 18 12.00 13.75 -31.30
C ASN A 18 10.98 14.02 -30.20
N SER A 19 9.71 13.76 -30.49
CA SER A 19 8.69 13.73 -29.47
C SER A 19 9.14 12.76 -28.38
N ALA A 20 9.45 13.27 -27.20
CA ALA A 20 9.68 12.41 -26.05
C ALA A 20 8.40 11.60 -25.86
N TYR A 21 8.43 10.32 -26.14
CA TYR A 21 7.33 9.42 -25.81
C TYR A 21 7.24 9.40 -24.28
N ALA A 22 6.28 10.14 -23.75
CA ALA A 22 5.93 10.01 -22.33
C ALA A 22 5.45 8.59 -22.09
N PHE A 23 6.00 7.93 -21.10
CA PHE A 23 5.50 6.64 -20.65
C PHE A 23 4.02 6.80 -20.29
N ASP A 24 3.15 6.02 -20.91
CA ASP A 24 1.72 5.98 -20.59
C ASP A 24 1.34 4.64 -19.98
N THR A 25 0.26 4.63 -19.22
CA THR A 25 -0.28 3.45 -18.57
C THR A 25 -1.79 3.40 -18.72
N ILE A 26 -2.35 2.18 -18.83
CA ILE A 26 -3.79 1.93 -18.82
C ILE A 26 -4.42 2.09 -17.42
N ALA A 27 -3.60 2.23 -16.38
CA ALA A 27 -4.09 2.49 -15.03
C ALA A 27 -4.90 3.79 -14.99
N ARG A 28 -5.97 3.81 -14.18
CA ARG A 28 -6.78 5.01 -13.96
C ARG A 28 -6.05 6.09 -13.18
N SER A 29 -5.18 5.69 -12.28
CA SER A 29 -4.30 6.58 -11.52
C SER A 29 -2.94 5.92 -11.40
N ALA A 30 -1.87 6.71 -11.51
CA ALA A 30 -0.51 6.21 -11.38
C ALA A 30 0.44 7.33 -10.94
N MET A 31 1.44 6.97 -10.16
CA MET A 31 2.51 7.85 -9.75
C MET A 31 3.83 7.08 -9.75
N VAL A 32 4.87 7.68 -10.30
CA VAL A 32 6.24 7.14 -10.27
C VAL A 32 7.14 8.20 -9.68
N VAL A 33 7.86 7.83 -8.64
CA VAL A 33 8.77 8.72 -7.92
C VAL A 33 10.16 8.11 -7.89
N ASP A 34 11.17 8.91 -8.21
CA ASP A 34 12.56 8.54 -7.95
C ASP A 34 12.80 8.59 -6.44
N GLN A 35 13.05 7.42 -5.84
CA GLN A 35 13.23 7.28 -4.40
C GLN A 35 14.46 8.04 -3.88
N THR A 36 15.48 8.22 -4.72
CA THR A 36 16.74 8.87 -4.32
C THR A 36 16.61 10.38 -4.29
N THR A 37 15.91 10.95 -5.28
CA THR A 37 15.81 12.40 -5.48
C THR A 37 14.47 12.98 -5.03
N GLY A 38 13.45 12.15 -4.81
CA GLY A 38 12.06 12.57 -4.57
C GLY A 38 11.39 13.13 -5.83
N THR A 39 12.03 13.07 -7.01
CA THR A 39 11.49 13.62 -8.23
C THR A 39 10.30 12.80 -8.73
N ILE A 40 9.19 13.46 -9.01
CA ILE A 40 8.04 12.83 -9.65
C ILE A 40 8.33 12.65 -11.14
N LEU A 41 8.51 11.41 -11.57
CA LEU A 41 8.79 11.04 -12.96
C LEU A 41 7.51 10.91 -13.79
N MET A 42 6.40 10.54 -13.16
CA MET A 42 5.07 10.46 -13.78
C MET A 42 3.99 10.67 -12.72
N ALA A 43 2.96 11.41 -13.07
CA ALA A 43 1.74 11.56 -12.28
C ALA A 43 0.53 11.55 -13.21
N LYS A 44 -0.35 10.57 -13.06
CA LYS A 44 -1.62 10.44 -13.78
C LYS A 44 -2.73 10.32 -12.75
N ASP A 45 -3.60 11.33 -12.65
CA ASP A 45 -4.67 11.40 -11.64
C ASP A 45 -4.19 10.95 -10.24
N ALA A 46 -2.98 11.39 -9.84
CA ALA A 46 -2.28 10.88 -8.66
C ALA A 46 -3.02 11.20 -7.35
N ASP A 47 -3.74 12.33 -7.32
CA ASP A 47 -4.52 12.79 -6.16
C ASP A 47 -5.96 12.24 -6.15
N ARG A 48 -6.30 11.38 -7.11
CA ARG A 48 -7.63 10.78 -7.16
C ARG A 48 -7.83 9.84 -5.98
N ARG A 49 -8.88 10.07 -5.22
CA ARG A 49 -9.29 9.16 -4.13
C ARG A 49 -9.79 7.84 -4.71
N VAL A 50 -9.14 6.76 -4.34
CA VAL A 50 -9.49 5.39 -4.75
C VAL A 50 -9.48 4.48 -3.53
N PRO A 51 -10.35 3.45 -3.46
CA PRO A 51 -10.25 2.44 -2.42
C PRO A 51 -8.89 1.74 -2.50
N PRO A 52 -8.13 1.64 -1.39
CA PRO A 52 -6.80 1.05 -1.40
C PRO A 52 -6.80 -0.48 -1.60
N ALA A 53 -7.96 -1.12 -1.51
CA ALA A 53 -8.10 -2.58 -1.56
C ALA A 53 -7.11 -3.26 -0.59
N SER A 54 -6.41 -4.31 -1.03
CA SER A 54 -5.45 -5.02 -0.16
C SER A 54 -4.23 -4.20 0.25
N MET A 55 -4.00 -3.02 -0.33
CA MET A 55 -2.95 -2.12 0.17
C MET A 55 -3.23 -1.59 1.57
N SER A 56 -4.50 -1.58 2.02
CA SER A 56 -4.86 -1.26 3.41
C SER A 56 -4.18 -2.17 4.43
N LYS A 57 -3.81 -3.40 4.05
CA LYS A 57 -3.10 -4.36 4.90
C LYS A 57 -1.70 -3.92 5.27
N LEU A 58 -1.10 -3.01 4.50
CA LEU A 58 0.16 -2.37 4.90
C LEU A 58 0.00 -1.61 6.22
N MET A 59 -1.16 -0.95 6.42
CA MET A 59 -1.44 -0.27 7.68
C MET A 59 -1.71 -1.27 8.81
N THR A 60 -2.38 -2.38 8.54
CA THR A 60 -2.53 -3.47 9.53
C THR A 60 -1.17 -3.99 9.99
N LEU A 61 -0.26 -4.26 9.06
CA LEU A 61 1.11 -4.70 9.37
C LEU A 61 1.89 -3.61 10.11
N TYR A 62 1.76 -2.35 9.71
CA TYR A 62 2.42 -1.24 10.36
C TYR A 62 2.03 -1.16 11.85
N MET A 63 0.73 -1.18 12.16
CA MET A 63 0.22 -1.19 13.53
C MET A 63 0.71 -2.41 14.33
N LEU A 64 0.79 -3.57 13.67
CA LEU A 64 1.28 -4.79 14.28
C LEU A 64 2.78 -4.70 14.58
N PHE A 65 3.58 -4.14 13.66
CA PHE A 65 5.01 -3.91 13.88
C PHE A 65 5.28 -2.84 14.96
N GLU A 66 4.45 -1.81 15.06
CA GLU A 66 4.53 -0.88 16.21
C GLU A 66 4.26 -1.60 17.52
N ALA A 67 3.24 -2.47 17.59
CA ALA A 67 2.95 -3.24 18.79
C ALA A 67 4.10 -4.18 19.18
N LEU A 68 4.82 -4.75 18.19
CA LEU A 68 6.04 -5.54 18.41
C LEU A 68 7.21 -4.67 18.89
N SER A 69 7.42 -3.50 18.26
CA SER A 69 8.48 -2.56 18.61
C SER A 69 8.32 -1.99 20.02
N ASP A 70 7.08 -1.77 20.43
CA ASP A 70 6.72 -1.29 21.77
C ASP A 70 6.69 -2.40 22.82
N GLU A 71 7.07 -3.64 22.46
CA GLU A 71 7.07 -4.82 23.32
C GLU A 71 5.69 -5.13 23.93
N ARG A 72 4.59 -4.63 23.34
CA ARG A 72 3.20 -4.94 23.78
C ARG A 72 2.82 -6.38 23.43
N ILE A 73 3.43 -6.92 22.41
CA ILE A 73 3.29 -8.29 21.93
C ILE A 73 4.66 -8.81 21.48
N ALA A 74 4.80 -10.12 21.32
CA ALA A 74 5.97 -10.78 20.76
C ALA A 74 5.60 -11.59 19.52
N MET A 75 6.58 -12.05 18.75
CA MET A 75 6.35 -12.84 17.54
C MET A 75 5.67 -14.19 17.81
N ASP A 76 5.85 -14.74 18.99
CA ASP A 76 5.25 -15.98 19.48
C ASP A 76 3.96 -15.77 20.30
N THR A 77 3.53 -14.52 20.49
CA THR A 77 2.23 -14.23 21.07
C THR A 77 1.13 -14.86 20.23
N GLU A 78 0.24 -15.59 20.86
CA GLU A 78 -0.87 -16.26 20.18
C GLU A 78 -2.13 -15.41 20.23
N PHE A 79 -2.73 -15.18 19.08
CA PHE A 79 -4.01 -14.51 18.90
C PHE A 79 -5.13 -15.50 18.68
N LEU A 80 -6.27 -15.25 19.33
CA LEU A 80 -7.47 -16.09 19.22
C LEU A 80 -8.23 -15.71 17.94
N VAL A 81 -8.58 -16.71 17.14
CA VAL A 81 -9.38 -16.55 15.93
C VAL A 81 -10.87 -16.54 16.28
N SER A 82 -11.56 -15.48 15.92
CA SER A 82 -13.01 -15.35 16.11
C SER A 82 -13.82 -16.00 14.99
N GLU A 83 -15.08 -16.28 15.24
CA GLU A 83 -16.06 -16.65 14.20
C GLU A 83 -16.13 -15.58 13.09
N ARG A 84 -16.03 -14.31 13.44
CA ARG A 84 -16.03 -13.17 12.50
C ARG A 84 -14.88 -13.29 11.49
N ALA A 85 -13.66 -13.58 11.96
CA ALA A 85 -12.48 -13.74 11.12
C ALA A 85 -12.67 -14.87 10.10
N THR A 86 -13.27 -15.98 10.49
CA THR A 86 -13.47 -17.15 9.61
C THR A 86 -14.53 -16.95 8.54
N LYS A 87 -15.48 -16.01 8.76
CA LYS A 87 -16.58 -15.74 7.82
C LYS A 87 -16.25 -14.69 6.77
N ILE A 88 -15.10 -14.06 6.84
CA ILE A 88 -14.70 -13.06 5.86
C ILE A 88 -14.43 -13.70 4.51
N GLY A 89 -14.91 -13.08 3.44
CA GLY A 89 -14.65 -13.55 2.09
C GLY A 89 -13.31 -13.05 1.53
N GLY A 90 -12.99 -13.49 0.31
CA GLY A 90 -11.78 -13.11 -0.42
C GLY A 90 -10.58 -13.98 -0.05
N SER A 91 -9.37 -13.41 -0.10
CA SER A 91 -8.13 -14.13 0.25
C SER A 91 -8.06 -14.40 1.74
N THR A 92 -7.76 -15.64 2.11
CA THR A 92 -7.65 -16.11 3.49
C THR A 92 -6.45 -17.03 3.67
N MET A 93 -5.96 -17.17 4.89
CA MET A 93 -5.03 -18.22 5.26
C MET A 93 -5.73 -19.44 5.90
N PHE A 94 -7.08 -19.49 5.78
CA PHE A 94 -7.93 -20.60 6.23
C PHE A 94 -7.89 -20.86 7.74
N LEU A 95 -7.92 -19.79 8.53
CA LEU A 95 -8.00 -19.87 9.98
C LEU A 95 -9.32 -20.51 10.44
N ARG A 96 -9.27 -21.20 11.58
CA ARG A 96 -10.43 -21.87 12.18
C ARG A 96 -10.85 -21.14 13.45
N GLU A 97 -12.16 -21.07 13.68
CA GLU A 97 -12.69 -20.52 14.91
C GLU A 97 -12.13 -21.21 16.15
N GLY A 98 -11.74 -20.43 17.15
CA GLY A 98 -11.14 -20.93 18.38
C GLY A 98 -9.67 -21.32 18.27
N GLU A 99 -9.09 -21.31 17.06
CA GLU A 99 -7.66 -21.56 16.86
C GLU A 99 -6.84 -20.43 17.49
N ARG A 100 -5.66 -20.78 17.98
CA ARG A 100 -4.64 -19.82 18.43
C ARG A 100 -3.50 -19.81 17.43
N VAL A 101 -3.20 -18.62 16.90
CA VAL A 101 -2.23 -18.44 15.82
C VAL A 101 -1.18 -17.43 16.24
N SER A 102 0.09 -17.75 16.03
CA SER A 102 1.18 -16.86 16.38
C SER A 102 1.15 -15.57 15.54
N VAL A 103 1.60 -14.47 16.14
CA VAL A 103 1.79 -13.20 15.43
C VAL A 103 2.69 -13.39 14.20
N ARG A 104 3.72 -14.24 14.31
CA ARG A 104 4.60 -14.60 13.19
C ARG A 104 3.83 -15.18 12.00
N ASP A 105 2.96 -16.15 12.26
CA ASP A 105 2.20 -16.81 11.18
C ASP A 105 1.15 -15.88 10.60
N LEU A 106 0.52 -15.04 11.42
CA LEU A 106 -0.41 -14.00 10.95
C LEU A 106 0.28 -12.99 10.02
N ILE A 107 1.49 -12.52 10.37
CA ILE A 107 2.29 -11.64 9.50
C ILE A 107 2.54 -12.33 8.16
N GLN A 108 2.97 -13.59 8.16
CA GLN A 108 3.21 -14.34 6.92
C GLN A 108 1.92 -14.54 6.11
N GLY A 109 0.80 -14.85 6.75
CA GLY A 109 -0.49 -14.99 6.11
C GLY A 109 -0.98 -13.67 5.47
N ILE A 110 -0.76 -12.55 6.12
CA ILE A 110 -1.09 -11.23 5.57
C ILE A 110 -0.21 -10.90 4.37
N ILE A 111 1.10 -11.11 4.47
CA ILE A 111 2.07 -10.74 3.41
C ILE A 111 1.95 -11.65 2.19
N VAL A 112 1.93 -12.97 2.40
CA VAL A 112 2.03 -13.95 1.30
C VAL A 112 0.67 -14.21 0.66
N GLN A 113 -0.37 -14.42 1.48
CA GLN A 113 -1.70 -14.79 1.00
C GLN A 113 -2.67 -13.63 0.95
N SER A 114 -2.25 -12.46 1.47
CA SER A 114 -3.16 -11.33 1.64
C SER A 114 -4.41 -11.69 2.47
N GLY A 115 -4.23 -12.49 3.54
CA GLY A 115 -5.29 -13.07 4.36
C GLY A 115 -6.17 -12.02 5.03
N ASN A 116 -7.45 -12.00 4.67
CA ASN A 116 -8.44 -11.12 5.30
C ASN A 116 -8.74 -11.59 6.73
N ASP A 117 -8.86 -12.90 6.93
CA ASP A 117 -9.04 -13.56 8.22
C ASP A 117 -7.91 -13.22 9.21
N ALA A 118 -6.67 -13.24 8.75
CA ALA A 118 -5.52 -12.82 9.54
C ALA A 118 -5.60 -11.34 9.96
N CYS A 119 -6.02 -10.45 9.05
CA CYS A 119 -6.18 -9.02 9.39
C CYS A 119 -7.26 -8.79 10.44
N ILE A 120 -8.40 -9.48 10.36
CA ILE A 120 -9.46 -9.39 11.37
C ILE A 120 -8.98 -9.95 12.70
N THR A 121 -8.30 -11.10 12.69
CA THR A 121 -7.71 -11.69 13.90
C THR A 121 -6.75 -10.72 14.58
N VAL A 122 -5.88 -10.05 13.82
CA VAL A 122 -4.98 -9.01 14.34
C VAL A 122 -5.78 -7.84 14.93
N ALA A 123 -6.76 -7.34 14.20
CA ALA A 123 -7.54 -6.18 14.62
C ALA A 123 -8.27 -6.44 15.95
N GLU A 124 -8.92 -7.59 16.07
CA GLU A 124 -9.68 -7.95 17.28
C GLU A 124 -8.78 -8.18 18.48
N ASN A 125 -7.63 -8.81 18.32
CA ASN A 125 -6.72 -9.08 19.43
C ASN A 125 -5.93 -7.82 19.88
N ILE A 126 -5.68 -6.86 19.00
CA ILE A 126 -4.98 -5.61 19.36
C ILE A 126 -5.95 -4.56 19.93
N ALA A 127 -7.11 -4.39 19.31
CA ALA A 127 -8.03 -3.30 19.62
C ALA A 127 -9.41 -3.74 20.15
N GLY A 128 -9.62 -5.05 20.30
CA GLY A 128 -10.88 -5.63 20.75
C GLY A 128 -11.93 -5.79 19.66
N THR A 129 -11.95 -4.90 18.66
CA THR A 129 -12.87 -4.98 17.51
C THR A 129 -12.21 -4.46 16.24
N GLU A 130 -12.71 -4.92 15.08
CA GLU A 130 -12.31 -4.42 13.76
C GLU A 130 -12.54 -2.90 13.64
N THR A 131 -13.67 -2.40 14.16
CA THR A 131 -14.00 -0.96 14.12
C THR A 131 -13.00 -0.14 14.95
N ALA A 132 -12.72 -0.55 16.19
CA ALA A 132 -11.77 0.16 17.04
C ALA A 132 -10.37 0.16 16.44
N PHE A 133 -9.97 -0.94 15.78
CA PHE A 133 -8.70 -1.01 15.07
C PHE A 133 -8.64 -0.07 13.86
N ALA A 134 -9.72 -0.01 13.07
CA ALA A 134 -9.83 0.92 11.94
C ALA A 134 -9.76 2.39 12.37
N ASP A 135 -10.36 2.73 13.50
CA ASP A 135 -10.26 4.08 14.09
C ASP A 135 -8.81 4.39 14.49
N GLN A 136 -8.10 3.44 15.11
CA GLN A 136 -6.68 3.57 15.44
C GLN A 136 -5.81 3.72 14.18
N MET A 137 -6.07 2.91 13.13
CA MET A 137 -5.39 3.03 11.84
C MET A 137 -5.58 4.42 11.23
N THR A 138 -6.81 4.95 11.24
CA THR A 138 -7.12 6.28 10.71
C THR A 138 -6.37 7.37 11.47
N LYS A 139 -6.37 7.31 12.79
CA LYS A 139 -5.62 8.25 13.63
C LYS A 139 -4.13 8.19 13.31
N ARG A 140 -3.58 6.99 13.23
CA ARG A 140 -2.16 6.80 12.95
C ARG A 140 -1.77 7.26 11.54
N ALA A 141 -2.64 7.04 10.55
CA ALA A 141 -2.44 7.53 9.19
C ALA A 141 -2.30 9.06 9.16
N VAL A 142 -3.14 9.79 9.87
CA VAL A 142 -3.03 11.26 9.98
C VAL A 142 -1.70 11.67 10.63
N GLU A 143 -1.26 10.99 11.69
CA GLU A 143 0.03 11.25 12.34
C GLU A 143 1.23 11.01 11.40
N LEU A 144 1.09 10.08 10.45
CA LEU A 144 2.07 9.79 9.40
C LEU A 144 2.00 10.76 8.21
N GLY A 145 1.10 11.75 8.23
CA GLY A 145 0.94 12.73 7.16
C GLY A 145 0.09 12.25 5.97
N MET A 146 -0.65 11.18 6.12
CA MET A 146 -1.63 10.74 5.11
C MET A 146 -2.88 11.62 5.19
N ASN A 147 -3.49 11.95 4.03
CA ASN A 147 -4.65 12.85 3.90
C ASN A 147 -5.77 12.24 3.03
#